data_7bbb39194ccd99c0ea03cc2793e0f0a1
#
_entry.id   7bbb39194ccd99c0ea03cc2793e0f0a1
#
_cell.length_a   1.000
_cell.length_b   1.000
_cell.length_c   1.000
_cell.angle_alpha   90.00
_cell.angle_beta   90.00
_cell.angle_gamma   90.00
#
_symmetry.space_group_name_H-M   'P 1'
#
loop_
_entity.id
_entity.type
_entity.pdbx_description
1 polymer ?
#
loop_
_entity_poly.entity_id
_entity_poly.type
_entity_poly.pdbx_seq_one_letter_code
_entity_poly.pdbx_strand_id
1 'polypeptide(L)'
;MIAALLQPYTAPPASPAVPDFPAPNWPHIYAQLSIYLELILKWNARINLTAIRTPEEIVRRHFGESLFAGMRLGACQTLLDFGSGAGFPGLPIQLLRPDVAVTVAESRSRKAAFLHEATRSLNLSAEVWAGRVEAMPASRRFDTVALRAVDNMEAALGEAGRRASQRILILGSSRTSLPSELAEEFPVCEQAPLPQTADGILFERHR
;
A
#
# COMPACT_ATOMS: atom_id res chain seq x y z
N MET A 1 7.69 -11.76 17.71
CA MET A 1 8.39 -11.69 16.40
C MET A 1 7.91 -10.47 15.60
N ILE A 2 6.65 -10.37 15.16
CA ILE A 2 6.15 -9.29 14.29
C ILE A 2 6.42 -7.90 14.88
N ALA A 3 6.06 -7.63 16.12
CA ALA A 3 6.27 -6.33 16.77
C ALA A 3 7.74 -5.87 16.73
N ALA A 4 8.69 -6.76 17.04
CA ALA A 4 10.11 -6.42 17.03
C ALA A 4 10.62 -6.12 15.60
N LEU A 5 10.14 -6.85 14.59
CA LEU A 5 10.52 -6.63 13.20
C LEU A 5 9.93 -5.33 12.62
N LEU A 6 8.78 -4.88 13.14
CA LEU A 6 8.09 -3.68 12.65
C LEU A 6 8.50 -2.39 13.36
N GLN A 7 9.19 -2.46 14.48
CA GLN A 7 9.61 -1.28 15.25
C GLN A 7 10.25 -0.17 14.40
N PRO A 8 11.16 -0.46 13.44
CA PRO A 8 11.78 0.59 12.62
C PRO A 8 10.81 1.32 11.69
N TYR A 9 9.66 0.73 11.39
CA TYR A 9 8.66 1.25 10.44
C TYR A 9 7.52 2.01 11.12
N THR A 10 7.37 1.84 12.43
CA THR A 10 6.23 2.36 13.21
C THR A 10 6.61 3.57 14.06
N ALA A 11 7.84 4.06 13.93
CA ALA A 11 8.24 5.32 14.51
C ALA A 11 7.42 6.47 13.88
N PRO A 12 6.87 7.40 14.69
CA PRO A 12 6.16 8.53 14.15
C PRO A 12 7.09 9.32 13.22
N PRO A 13 6.58 9.82 12.06
CA PRO A 13 7.37 10.64 11.17
C PRO A 13 7.88 11.90 11.91
N ALA A 14 9.08 12.34 11.56
CA ALA A 14 9.69 13.58 12.12
C ALA A 14 8.92 14.85 11.70
N SER A 15 8.08 14.78 10.67
CA SER A 15 7.15 15.85 10.27
C SER A 15 5.95 15.89 11.23
N PRO A 16 5.35 17.08 11.48
CA PRO A 16 4.27 17.20 12.45
C PRO A 16 3.20 16.14 12.21
N ALA A 17 2.84 15.46 13.30
CA ALA A 17 1.80 14.46 13.30
C ALA A 17 0.58 15.00 12.52
N VAL A 18 0.02 14.17 11.66
CA VAL A 18 -1.27 14.49 11.02
C VAL A 18 -2.22 14.85 12.16
N PRO A 19 -2.74 16.09 12.20
CA PRO A 19 -3.74 16.44 13.20
C PRO A 19 -4.88 15.42 13.10
N ASP A 20 -5.31 14.88 14.23
CA ASP A 20 -6.44 13.93 14.34
C ASP A 20 -6.20 12.48 13.88
N PHE A 21 -4.94 12.04 13.70
CA PHE A 21 -4.68 10.61 13.54
C PHE A 21 -4.82 9.91 14.91
N PRO A 22 -5.84 9.05 15.11
CA PRO A 22 -6.00 8.32 16.36
C PRO A 22 -4.80 7.41 16.59
N ALA A 23 -4.31 7.35 17.83
CA ALA A 23 -3.18 6.49 18.17
C ALA A 23 -3.46 5.04 17.75
N PRO A 24 -2.57 4.40 16.98
CA PRO A 24 -2.81 3.05 16.48
C PRO A 24 -2.93 2.03 17.62
N ASN A 25 -3.91 1.13 17.53
CA ASN A 25 -4.00 -0.01 18.42
C ASN A 25 -3.00 -1.11 17.98
N TRP A 26 -1.72 -0.92 18.32
CA TRP A 26 -0.65 -1.81 17.92
C TRP A 26 -0.88 -3.28 18.29
N PRO A 27 -1.36 -3.64 19.51
CA PRO A 27 -1.67 -5.03 19.84
C PRO A 27 -2.65 -5.67 18.86
N HIS A 28 -3.72 -4.96 18.51
CA HIS A 28 -4.70 -5.43 17.53
C HIS A 28 -4.07 -5.57 16.13
N ILE A 29 -3.33 -4.55 15.67
CA ILE A 29 -2.65 -4.57 14.36
C ILE A 29 -1.70 -5.76 14.26
N TYR A 30 -0.87 -6.01 15.28
CA TYR A 30 0.06 -7.15 15.26
C TYR A 30 -0.65 -8.51 15.24
N ALA A 31 -1.78 -8.64 15.94
CA ALA A 31 -2.60 -9.85 15.88
C ALA A 31 -3.16 -10.08 14.46
N GLN A 32 -3.71 -9.05 13.83
CA GLN A 32 -4.21 -9.12 12.45
C GLN A 32 -3.11 -9.42 11.44
N LEU A 33 -1.93 -8.80 11.59
CA LEU A 33 -0.77 -9.09 10.73
C LEU A 33 -0.24 -10.53 10.89
N SER A 34 -0.41 -11.14 12.07
CA SER A 34 -0.07 -12.57 12.27
C SER A 34 -1.00 -13.47 11.44
N ILE A 35 -2.31 -13.22 11.49
CA ILE A 35 -3.31 -13.93 10.67
C ILE A 35 -3.02 -13.72 9.18
N TYR A 36 -2.67 -12.49 8.79
CA TYR A 36 -2.36 -12.16 7.41
C TYR A 36 -1.11 -12.89 6.91
N LEU A 37 -0.05 -12.94 7.73
CA LEU A 37 1.17 -13.68 7.40
C LEU A 37 0.90 -15.15 7.13
N GLU A 38 0.15 -15.82 8.01
CA GLU A 38 -0.23 -17.23 7.84
C GLU A 38 -1.01 -17.43 6.53
N LEU A 39 -1.94 -16.54 6.22
CA LEU A 39 -2.73 -16.59 5.01
C LEU A 39 -1.85 -16.43 3.76
N ILE A 40 -0.91 -15.47 3.76
CA ILE A 40 0.04 -15.27 2.66
C ILE A 40 0.88 -16.53 2.45
N LEU A 41 1.45 -17.10 3.51
CA LEU A 41 2.28 -18.31 3.41
C LEU A 41 1.51 -19.49 2.85
N LYS A 42 0.27 -19.70 3.32
CA LYS A 42 -0.64 -20.74 2.81
C LYS A 42 -0.93 -20.59 1.32
N TRP A 43 -1.25 -19.38 0.86
CA TRP A 43 -1.58 -19.13 -0.53
C TRP A 43 -0.34 -19.10 -1.43
N ASN A 44 0.78 -18.57 -0.93
CA ASN A 44 2.03 -18.48 -1.69
C ASN A 44 2.63 -19.87 -2.01
N ALA A 45 2.24 -20.89 -1.26
CA ALA A 45 2.57 -22.29 -1.56
C ALA A 45 1.81 -22.83 -2.81
N ARG A 46 0.72 -22.19 -3.20
CA ARG A 46 -0.16 -22.65 -4.30
C ARG A 46 -0.13 -21.74 -5.52
N ILE A 47 -0.02 -20.43 -5.29
CA ILE A 47 0.04 -19.42 -6.34
C ILE A 47 1.15 -18.41 -5.99
N ASN A 48 1.79 -17.82 -6.99
CA ASN A 48 2.82 -16.81 -6.77
C ASN A 48 2.19 -15.47 -6.38
N LEU A 49 1.84 -15.29 -5.10
CA LEU A 49 1.37 -14.01 -4.56
C LEU A 49 2.52 -13.00 -4.53
N THR A 50 3.66 -13.40 -3.98
CA THR A 50 4.86 -12.59 -3.86
C THR A 50 6.11 -13.44 -4.09
N ALA A 51 7.17 -12.82 -4.58
CA ALA A 51 8.49 -13.44 -4.73
C ALA A 51 9.21 -13.64 -3.38
N ILE A 52 8.83 -12.88 -2.36
CA ILE A 52 9.38 -13.00 -1.00
C ILE A 52 8.80 -14.24 -0.34
N ARG A 53 9.68 -15.09 0.24
CA ARG A 53 9.31 -16.42 0.75
C ARG A 53 9.45 -16.56 2.25
N THR A 54 10.35 -15.81 2.87
CA THR A 54 10.58 -15.92 4.32
C THR A 54 9.59 -15.07 5.12
N PRO A 55 9.05 -15.57 6.23
CA PRO A 55 8.15 -14.81 7.10
C PRO A 55 8.72 -13.44 7.51
N GLU A 56 10.01 -13.42 7.88
CA GLU A 56 10.70 -12.22 8.35
C GLU A 56 10.77 -11.14 7.25
N GLU A 57 11.07 -11.53 6.02
CA GLU A 57 11.13 -10.60 4.89
C GLU A 57 9.72 -10.12 4.51
N ILE A 58 8.70 -10.98 4.57
CA ILE A 58 7.30 -10.56 4.34
C ILE A 58 6.93 -9.49 5.38
N VAL A 59 7.26 -9.71 6.65
CA VAL A 59 6.96 -8.74 7.70
C VAL A 59 7.71 -7.43 7.48
N ARG A 60 8.99 -7.45 7.18
CA ARG A 60 9.78 -6.23 6.96
C ARG A 60 9.39 -5.51 5.69
N ARG A 61 9.47 -6.22 4.55
CA ARG A 61 9.32 -5.62 3.21
C ARG A 61 7.86 -5.33 2.86
N HIS A 62 6.93 -6.21 3.23
CA HIS A 62 5.54 -6.00 2.86
C HIS A 62 4.77 -5.26 3.95
N PHE A 63 4.74 -5.77 5.17
CA PHE A 63 4.00 -5.08 6.24
C PHE A 63 4.69 -3.79 6.66
N GLY A 64 6.00 -3.83 6.92
CA GLY A 64 6.76 -2.68 7.39
C GLY A 64 6.69 -1.50 6.44
N GLU A 65 7.03 -1.70 5.17
CA GLU A 65 6.97 -0.63 4.15
C GLU A 65 5.55 -0.07 3.97
N SER A 66 4.52 -0.93 4.05
CA SER A 66 3.12 -0.49 3.94
C SER A 66 2.67 0.32 5.15
N LEU A 67 3.03 -0.11 6.37
CA LEU A 67 2.74 0.66 7.59
C LEU A 67 3.48 1.99 7.61
N PHE A 68 4.75 2.02 7.17
CA PHE A 68 5.52 3.24 7.03
C PHE A 68 4.84 4.25 6.10
N ALA A 69 4.34 3.79 4.96
CA ALA A 69 3.55 4.62 4.04
C ALA A 69 2.24 5.09 4.68
N GLY A 70 1.53 4.20 5.39
CA GLY A 70 0.29 4.52 6.10
C GLY A 70 0.45 5.55 7.22
N MET A 71 1.57 5.52 7.96
CA MET A 71 1.91 6.52 8.99
C MET A 71 2.12 7.92 8.40
N ARG A 72 2.48 8.00 7.12
CA ARG A 72 2.74 9.27 6.40
C ARG A 72 1.57 9.72 5.53
N LEU A 73 0.50 8.94 5.48
CA LEU A 73 -0.61 9.17 4.53
C LEU A 73 -1.28 10.55 4.68
N GLY A 74 -1.20 11.19 5.82
CA GLY A 74 -1.86 12.47 6.05
C GLY A 74 -3.39 12.38 6.05
N ALA A 75 -4.08 13.49 5.76
CA ALA A 75 -5.53 13.50 5.57
C ALA A 75 -5.87 12.75 4.27
N CYS A 76 -6.73 11.72 4.38
CA CYS A 76 -7.14 10.87 3.28
C CYS A 76 -8.44 10.18 3.65
N GLN A 77 -9.45 10.25 2.80
CA GLN A 77 -10.72 9.54 2.97
C GLN A 77 -10.78 8.27 2.10
N THR A 78 -10.20 8.32 0.90
CA THR A 78 -10.26 7.24 -0.08
C THR A 78 -8.89 6.91 -0.65
N LEU A 79 -8.53 5.62 -0.67
CA LEU A 79 -7.27 5.14 -1.21
C LEU A 79 -7.49 4.02 -2.21
N LEU A 80 -6.88 4.13 -3.39
CA LEU A 80 -6.74 3.05 -4.35
C LEU A 80 -5.34 2.43 -4.22
N ASP A 81 -5.27 1.13 -3.97
CA ASP A 81 -4.07 0.32 -4.11
C ASP A 81 -4.04 -0.28 -5.52
N PHE A 82 -3.20 0.29 -6.37
CA PHE A 82 -3.12 -0.03 -7.80
C PHE A 82 -2.24 -1.26 -8.04
N GLY A 83 -2.83 -2.33 -8.54
CA GLY A 83 -2.09 -3.59 -8.76
C GLY A 83 -1.70 -4.27 -7.46
N SER A 84 -2.61 -4.35 -6.54
CA SER A 84 -2.44 -4.70 -5.14
C SER A 84 -1.72 -6.04 -4.87
N GLY A 85 -1.77 -6.98 -5.81
CA GLY A 85 -1.09 -8.26 -5.70
C GLY A 85 -1.56 -9.08 -4.51
N ALA A 86 -0.69 -9.17 -3.51
CA ALA A 86 -1.01 -9.78 -2.22
C ALA A 86 -1.58 -8.77 -1.20
N GLY A 87 -2.16 -7.65 -1.64
CA GLY A 87 -2.80 -6.65 -0.79
C GLY A 87 -1.87 -5.54 -0.29
N PHE A 88 -0.78 -5.24 -1.01
CA PHE A 88 0.23 -4.29 -0.58
C PHE A 88 0.36 -3.07 -1.51
N PRO A 89 0.29 -1.85 -0.94
CA PRO A 89 0.28 -1.52 0.48
C PRO A 89 -1.12 -1.42 1.13
N GLY A 90 -2.22 -1.59 0.39
CA GLY A 90 -3.56 -1.22 0.78
C GLY A 90 -4.08 -1.86 2.07
N LEU A 91 -3.99 -3.18 2.23
CA LEU A 91 -4.57 -3.86 3.40
C LEU A 91 -3.86 -3.54 4.72
N PRO A 92 -2.49 -3.50 4.80
CA PRO A 92 -1.85 -3.02 6.02
C PRO A 92 -2.12 -1.54 6.32
N ILE A 93 -2.28 -0.71 5.28
CA ILE A 93 -2.70 0.69 5.47
C ILE A 93 -4.09 0.72 6.12
N GLN A 94 -5.04 -0.08 5.66
CA GLN A 94 -6.38 -0.08 6.24
C GLN A 94 -6.41 -0.63 7.68
N LEU A 95 -5.56 -1.60 8.01
CA LEU A 95 -5.39 -2.04 9.41
C LEU A 95 -4.92 -0.90 10.32
N LEU A 96 -4.03 -0.06 9.81
CA LEU A 96 -3.50 1.10 10.52
C LEU A 96 -4.48 2.28 10.52
N ARG A 97 -5.18 2.49 9.41
CA ARG A 97 -6.06 3.63 9.11
C ARG A 97 -7.48 3.12 8.80
N PRO A 98 -8.23 2.66 9.81
CA PRO A 98 -9.61 2.17 9.62
C PRO A 98 -10.58 3.26 9.18
N ASP A 99 -10.19 4.52 9.29
CA ASP A 99 -10.88 5.72 8.82
C ASP A 99 -10.83 5.89 7.29
N VAL A 100 -9.88 5.21 6.60
CA VAL A 100 -9.69 5.31 5.16
C VAL A 100 -10.47 4.22 4.43
N ALA A 101 -11.32 4.60 3.47
CA ALA A 101 -11.97 3.66 2.58
C ALA A 101 -10.96 3.18 1.51
N VAL A 102 -10.50 1.95 1.64
CA VAL A 102 -9.49 1.36 0.75
C VAL A 102 -10.15 0.52 -0.34
N THR A 103 -9.73 0.71 -1.59
CA THR A 103 -10.01 -0.17 -2.72
C THR A 103 -8.72 -0.83 -3.15
N VAL A 104 -8.66 -2.16 -3.11
CA VAL A 104 -7.52 -2.95 -3.62
C VAL A 104 -7.85 -3.47 -5.02
N ALA A 105 -7.11 -3.02 -6.04
CA ALA A 105 -7.35 -3.40 -7.44
C ALA A 105 -6.34 -4.44 -7.91
N GLU A 106 -6.84 -5.58 -8.39
CA GLU A 106 -6.00 -6.66 -8.91
C GLU A 106 -6.69 -7.34 -10.12
N SER A 107 -5.97 -7.42 -11.23
CA SER A 107 -6.51 -7.95 -12.49
C SER A 107 -6.43 -9.48 -12.59
N ARG A 108 -5.51 -10.11 -11.86
CA ARG A 108 -5.32 -11.57 -11.89
C ARG A 108 -6.33 -12.24 -10.97
N SER A 109 -7.26 -13.01 -11.51
CA SER A 109 -8.39 -13.62 -10.78
C SER A 109 -7.98 -14.42 -9.54
N ARG A 110 -6.86 -15.15 -9.60
CA ARG A 110 -6.38 -15.93 -8.45
C ARG A 110 -5.89 -15.03 -7.30
N LYS A 111 -5.24 -13.89 -7.63
CA LYS A 111 -4.82 -12.92 -6.62
C LYS A 111 -6.02 -12.13 -6.08
N ALA A 112 -6.99 -11.79 -6.92
CA ALA A 112 -8.24 -11.18 -6.48
C ALA A 112 -9.03 -12.11 -5.52
N ALA A 113 -9.06 -13.42 -5.79
CA ALA A 113 -9.66 -14.39 -4.86
C ALA A 113 -8.94 -14.42 -3.50
N PHE A 114 -7.61 -14.33 -3.49
CA PHE A 114 -6.83 -14.16 -2.27
C PHE A 114 -7.23 -12.87 -1.52
N LEU A 115 -7.36 -11.75 -2.21
CA LEU A 115 -7.73 -10.47 -1.59
C LEU A 115 -9.12 -10.55 -0.94
N HIS A 116 -10.11 -11.21 -1.56
CA HIS A 116 -11.41 -11.46 -0.95
C HIS A 116 -11.31 -12.32 0.32
N GLU A 117 -10.45 -13.37 0.33
CA GLU A 117 -10.22 -14.16 1.55
C GLU A 117 -9.50 -13.33 2.62
N ALA A 118 -8.50 -12.53 2.24
CA ALA A 118 -7.76 -11.70 3.16
C ALA A 118 -8.64 -10.63 3.83
N THR A 119 -9.42 -9.87 3.05
CA THR A 119 -10.32 -8.84 3.59
C THR A 119 -11.31 -9.44 4.58
N ARG A 120 -11.91 -10.61 4.25
CA ARG A 120 -12.83 -11.30 5.14
C ARG A 120 -12.13 -11.81 6.41
N SER A 121 -10.97 -12.45 6.29
CA SER A 121 -10.24 -13.05 7.42
C SER A 121 -9.72 -11.99 8.39
N LEU A 122 -9.38 -10.80 7.88
CA LEU A 122 -8.91 -9.67 8.66
C LEU A 122 -10.04 -8.73 9.10
N ASN A 123 -11.30 -9.07 8.77
CA ASN A 123 -12.48 -8.24 9.05
C ASN A 123 -12.29 -6.78 8.57
N LEU A 124 -11.74 -6.61 7.36
CA LEU A 124 -11.53 -5.30 6.74
C LEU A 124 -12.71 -4.92 5.84
N SER A 125 -13.02 -3.64 5.78
CA SER A 125 -14.03 -3.07 4.88
C SER A 125 -13.51 -2.76 3.48
N ALA A 126 -12.26 -3.18 3.14
CA ALA A 126 -11.68 -2.92 1.84
C ALA A 126 -12.52 -3.50 0.71
N GLU A 127 -12.77 -2.67 -0.30
CA GLU A 127 -13.36 -3.13 -1.55
C GLU A 127 -12.30 -3.84 -2.39
N VAL A 128 -12.64 -5.00 -2.95
CA VAL A 128 -11.78 -5.69 -3.91
C VAL A 128 -12.31 -5.45 -5.32
N TRP A 129 -11.55 -4.69 -6.12
CA TRP A 129 -11.81 -4.53 -7.54
C TRP A 129 -11.07 -5.63 -8.31
N ALA A 130 -11.80 -6.66 -8.71
CA ALA A 130 -11.26 -7.80 -9.46
C ALA A 130 -11.18 -7.49 -10.96
N GLY A 131 -10.27 -6.60 -11.35
CA GLY A 131 -10.13 -6.14 -12.74
C GLY A 131 -8.98 -5.14 -12.89
N ARG A 132 -8.79 -4.68 -14.13
CA ARG A 132 -7.85 -3.62 -14.41
C ARG A 132 -8.39 -2.27 -13.92
N VAL A 133 -7.52 -1.39 -13.44
CA VAL A 133 -7.91 -0.05 -12.96
C VAL A 133 -8.47 0.78 -14.11
N GLU A 134 -7.94 0.62 -15.31
CA GLU A 134 -8.39 1.31 -16.52
C GLU A 134 -9.85 0.98 -16.88
N ALA A 135 -10.36 -0.17 -16.41
CA ALA A 135 -11.75 -0.58 -16.62
C ALA A 135 -12.72 -0.01 -15.56
N MET A 136 -12.22 0.67 -14.53
CA MET A 136 -13.08 1.38 -13.59
C MET A 136 -13.80 2.54 -14.30
N PRO A 137 -15.02 2.91 -13.87
CA PRO A 137 -15.70 4.12 -14.39
C PRO A 137 -14.76 5.33 -14.32
N ALA A 138 -14.71 6.14 -15.40
CA ALA A 138 -13.80 7.28 -15.49
C ALA A 138 -14.05 8.34 -14.38
N SER A 139 -15.28 8.40 -13.87
CA SER A 139 -15.66 9.28 -12.75
C SER A 139 -15.13 8.83 -11.39
N ARG A 140 -14.66 7.58 -11.28
CA ARG A 140 -14.17 7.05 -10.01
C ARG A 140 -12.76 7.56 -9.75
N ARG A 141 -12.63 8.39 -8.73
CA ARG A 141 -11.37 9.00 -8.27
C ARG A 141 -11.18 8.72 -6.78
N PHE A 142 -9.94 8.88 -6.33
CA PHE A 142 -9.51 8.62 -4.96
C PHE A 142 -8.65 9.78 -4.47
N ASP A 143 -8.67 10.07 -3.19
CA ASP A 143 -7.77 11.08 -2.63
C ASP A 143 -6.31 10.71 -2.86
N THR A 144 -6.01 9.43 -2.61
CA THR A 144 -4.67 8.87 -2.79
C THR A 144 -4.70 7.63 -3.68
N VAL A 145 -3.74 7.51 -4.58
CA VAL A 145 -3.44 6.29 -5.31
C VAL A 145 -2.06 5.80 -4.89
N ALA A 146 -1.99 4.55 -4.41
CA ALA A 146 -0.75 3.91 -4.00
C ALA A 146 -0.33 2.87 -5.04
N LEU A 147 0.98 2.80 -5.35
CA LEU A 147 1.58 1.84 -6.26
C LEU A 147 2.80 1.18 -5.62
N ARG A 148 2.95 -0.13 -5.82
CA ARG A 148 4.10 -0.90 -5.38
C ARG A 148 4.39 -2.04 -6.35
N ALA A 149 5.57 -2.03 -6.98
CA ALA A 149 6.05 -3.11 -7.86
C ALA A 149 5.03 -3.51 -8.94
N VAL A 150 4.38 -2.54 -9.57
CA VAL A 150 3.40 -2.76 -10.64
C VAL A 150 4.13 -3.06 -11.96
N ASP A 151 3.64 -4.08 -12.68
CA ASP A 151 4.10 -4.34 -14.05
C ASP A 151 3.81 -3.10 -14.92
N ASN A 152 4.77 -2.68 -15.77
CA ASN A 152 4.66 -1.45 -16.56
C ASN A 152 4.34 -0.20 -15.72
N MET A 153 5.26 0.17 -14.85
CA MET A 153 5.12 1.29 -13.91
C MET A 153 4.77 2.62 -14.61
N GLU A 154 5.33 2.88 -15.78
CA GLU A 154 5.07 4.13 -16.51
C GLU A 154 3.59 4.28 -16.89
N ALA A 155 3.01 3.25 -17.52
CA ALA A 155 1.58 3.26 -17.84
C ALA A 155 0.69 3.31 -16.59
N ALA A 156 1.10 2.61 -15.53
CA ALA A 156 0.39 2.63 -14.26
C ALA A 156 0.39 4.02 -13.60
N LEU A 157 1.52 4.74 -13.67
CA LEU A 157 1.63 6.10 -13.15
C LEU A 157 0.75 7.10 -13.93
N GLY A 158 0.66 6.97 -15.24
CA GLY A 158 -0.25 7.77 -16.05
C GLY A 158 -1.72 7.55 -15.67
N GLU A 159 -2.15 6.30 -15.43
CA GLU A 159 -3.50 6.02 -14.95
C GLU A 159 -3.70 6.47 -13.49
N ALA A 160 -2.69 6.31 -12.63
CA ALA A 160 -2.74 6.78 -11.26
C ALA A 160 -2.97 8.31 -11.20
N GLY A 161 -2.32 9.10 -12.06
CA GLY A 161 -2.55 10.53 -12.18
C GLY A 161 -4.01 10.86 -12.48
N ARG A 162 -4.62 10.13 -13.42
CA ARG A 162 -6.06 10.31 -13.74
C ARG A 162 -6.98 9.95 -12.59
N ARG A 163 -6.60 9.00 -11.72
CA ARG A 163 -7.40 8.51 -10.60
C ARG A 163 -7.19 9.27 -9.30
N ALA A 164 -6.00 9.82 -9.08
CA ALA A 164 -5.68 10.57 -7.88
C ALA A 164 -6.28 11.97 -7.93
N SER A 165 -6.92 12.41 -6.86
CA SER A 165 -7.40 13.79 -6.70
C SER A 165 -6.40 14.67 -5.94
N GLN A 166 -5.62 14.09 -5.02
CA GLN A 166 -4.73 14.84 -4.15
C GLN A 166 -3.29 14.30 -4.16
N ARG A 167 -3.10 12.95 -4.13
CA ARG A 167 -1.79 12.36 -3.84
C ARG A 167 -1.55 11.07 -4.59
N ILE A 168 -0.27 10.83 -4.91
CA ILE A 168 0.23 9.53 -5.38
C ILE A 168 1.34 9.09 -4.43
N LEU A 169 1.24 7.86 -3.92
CA LEU A 169 2.26 7.18 -3.11
C LEU A 169 2.94 6.09 -3.95
N ILE A 170 4.25 6.13 -4.05
CA ILE A 170 5.01 5.13 -4.80
C ILE A 170 6.05 4.50 -3.89
N LEU A 171 5.86 3.21 -3.60
CA LEU A 171 6.86 2.41 -2.90
C LEU A 171 7.81 1.81 -3.94
N GLY A 172 8.94 2.44 -4.12
CA GLY A 172 9.91 2.14 -5.16
C GLY A 172 11.35 2.05 -4.65
N SER A 173 12.28 2.37 -5.51
CA SER A 173 13.71 2.43 -5.17
C SER A 173 14.35 3.67 -5.79
N SER A 174 15.61 3.93 -5.47
CA SER A 174 16.40 5.01 -6.07
C SER A 174 16.47 4.96 -7.61
N ARG A 175 16.13 3.81 -8.22
CA ARG A 175 16.07 3.61 -9.67
C ARG A 175 14.66 3.83 -10.25
N THR A 176 13.67 4.16 -9.43
CA THR A 176 12.32 4.41 -9.92
C THR A 176 12.31 5.73 -10.69
N SER A 177 12.02 5.65 -11.99
CA SER A 177 11.83 6.81 -12.84
C SER A 177 10.39 7.27 -12.78
N LEU A 178 10.19 8.57 -12.60
CA LEU A 178 8.87 9.19 -12.58
C LEU A 178 8.67 9.97 -13.88
N PRO A 179 7.55 9.77 -14.60
CA PRO A 179 7.24 10.52 -15.82
C PRO A 179 7.17 12.02 -15.57
N SER A 180 7.62 12.83 -16.54
CA SER A 180 7.57 14.30 -16.47
C SER A 180 6.14 14.84 -16.33
N GLU A 181 5.19 14.22 -17.01
CA GLU A 181 3.77 14.59 -16.97
C GLU A 181 3.20 14.46 -15.55
N LEU A 182 3.65 13.44 -14.81
CA LEU A 182 3.27 13.28 -13.40
C LEU A 182 3.81 14.43 -12.55
N ALA A 183 5.00 14.95 -12.88
CA ALA A 183 5.59 16.08 -12.17
C ALA A 183 4.84 17.39 -12.42
N GLU A 184 4.21 17.55 -13.57
CA GLU A 184 3.38 18.71 -13.88
C GLU A 184 2.05 18.68 -13.13
N GLU A 185 1.39 17.52 -13.06
CA GLU A 185 0.13 17.37 -12.33
C GLU A 185 0.27 17.34 -10.81
N PHE A 186 1.39 16.77 -10.33
CA PHE A 186 1.72 16.60 -8.91
C PHE A 186 3.12 17.18 -8.65
N PRO A 187 3.27 18.53 -8.60
CA PRO A 187 4.57 19.20 -8.60
C PRO A 187 5.36 19.01 -7.31
N VAL A 188 4.67 18.89 -6.16
CA VAL A 188 5.35 18.68 -4.89
C VAL A 188 5.76 17.22 -4.76
N CYS A 189 7.06 16.97 -4.58
CA CYS A 189 7.60 15.64 -4.41
C CYS A 189 8.38 15.54 -3.10
N GLU A 190 7.87 14.76 -2.17
CA GLU A 190 8.59 14.37 -0.97
C GLU A 190 9.15 12.97 -1.14
N GLN A 191 10.32 12.72 -0.56
CA GLN A 191 10.96 11.41 -0.59
C GLN A 191 11.38 11.03 0.83
N ALA A 192 11.11 9.77 1.19
CA ALA A 192 11.56 9.21 2.44
C ALA A 192 12.22 7.85 2.22
N PRO A 193 13.45 7.63 2.74
CA PRO A 193 14.06 6.31 2.66
C PRO A 193 13.20 5.30 3.43
N LEU A 194 12.95 4.14 2.80
CA LEU A 194 12.25 3.05 3.46
C LEU A 194 13.19 2.40 4.48
N PRO A 195 12.76 2.23 5.74
CA PRO A 195 13.60 1.63 6.78
C PRO A 195 14.12 0.25 6.39
N GLN A 196 15.36 -0.06 6.80
CA GLN A 196 16.02 -1.36 6.61
C GLN A 196 16.10 -1.84 5.13
N THR A 197 16.09 -0.91 4.18
CA THR A 197 16.37 -1.18 2.77
C THR A 197 17.61 -0.41 2.33
N ALA A 198 18.36 -0.94 1.36
CA ALA A 198 19.55 -0.28 0.85
C ALA A 198 19.21 0.89 -0.11
N ASP A 199 18.12 0.74 -0.88
CA ASP A 199 17.75 1.64 -1.96
C ASP A 199 16.24 1.93 -2.04
N GLY A 200 15.47 1.44 -1.06
CA GLY A 200 14.02 1.65 -1.02
C GLY A 200 13.64 3.09 -0.70
N ILE A 201 12.72 3.66 -1.46
CA ILE A 201 12.23 5.02 -1.30
C ILE A 201 10.70 5.03 -1.39
N LEU A 202 10.08 5.73 -0.46
CA LEU A 202 8.70 6.17 -0.58
C LEU A 202 8.71 7.54 -1.26
N PHE A 203 8.08 7.65 -2.41
CA PHE A 203 7.81 8.91 -3.09
C PHE A 203 6.37 9.32 -2.80
N GLU A 204 6.20 10.55 -2.35
CA GLU A 204 4.89 11.17 -2.14
C GLU A 204 4.78 12.36 -3.09
N ARG A 205 3.82 12.30 -4.00
CA ARG A 205 3.52 13.37 -4.94
C ARG A 205 2.18 13.97 -4.61
N HIS A 206 2.13 15.31 -4.50
CA HIS A 206 0.95 16.08 -4.16
C HIS A 206 0.56 17.00 -5.32
N ARG A 207 -0.76 17.13 -5.50
CA ARG A 207 -1.35 18.06 -6.49
C ARG A 207 -1.32 19.49 -6.00
#